data_591de16ee7b7eb6577023957c03da42c
#
_entry.id   591de16ee7b7eb6577023957c03da42c
#
_cell.length_a   1.000
_cell.length_b   1.000
_cell.length_c   1.000
_cell.angle_alpha   90.00
_cell.angle_beta   90.00
_cell.angle_gamma   90.00
#
_symmetry.space_group_name_H-M   'P 1'
#
loop_
_entity.id
_entity.type
_entity.pdbx_description
1 polymer ?
#
loop_
_entity_poly.entity_id
_entity_poly.type
_entity_poly.pdbx_seq_one_letter_code
_entity_poly.pdbx_strand_id
1 'polypeptide(L)'
;VLFFDGDEAGRKAAEDAAGVLPPGKTKIARLESYKDASEALQANDSEAIRKAIWDAKPYQPDGIVDAKTLLKEVTTPQKESDHDYPYEGLNKKLRGIRYGSLVTFTSGTGQGKSTITREIAVHLLNKGERVGFLDLEASNRQTALGLMSTAVGKALHIGEHSEKELKEHFSNTIANWNLYMFDGFGSFDPSVVYNRIEYLASGLECRII
;
A
#
# COMPACT_ATOMS: atom_id res chain seq x y z
N VAL A 1 -11.30 -0.46 -33.34
CA VAL A 1 -10.04 0.21 -32.98
C VAL A 1 -10.40 1.58 -32.44
N LEU A 2 -9.86 1.95 -31.27
CA LEU A 2 -9.91 3.28 -30.72
C LEU A 2 -8.63 4.03 -31.11
N PHE A 3 -8.79 5.27 -31.54
CA PHE A 3 -7.67 6.11 -31.97
C PHE A 3 -7.90 7.52 -31.45
N PHE A 4 -7.24 7.83 -30.35
CA PHE A 4 -7.31 9.11 -29.66
C PHE A 4 -5.95 9.81 -29.73
N ASP A 5 -5.90 11.06 -29.27
CA ASP A 5 -4.67 11.84 -29.22
C ASP A 5 -3.60 11.15 -28.36
N GLY A 6 -2.33 11.38 -28.67
CA GLY A 6 -1.21 10.77 -27.98
C GLY A 6 -0.88 11.38 -26.61
N ASP A 7 -1.59 12.44 -26.19
CA ASP A 7 -1.41 13.08 -24.89
C ASP A 7 -2.09 12.30 -23.74
N GLU A 8 -1.90 12.77 -22.52
CA GLU A 8 -2.42 12.10 -21.32
C GLU A 8 -3.95 12.03 -21.30
N ALA A 9 -4.62 13.08 -21.74
CA ALA A 9 -6.07 13.14 -21.81
C ALA A 9 -6.64 12.15 -22.84
N GLY A 10 -6.02 12.07 -24.02
CA GLY A 10 -6.42 11.11 -25.06
C GLY A 10 -6.15 9.66 -24.66
N ARG A 11 -5.07 9.38 -23.92
CA ARG A 11 -4.81 8.04 -23.38
C ARG A 11 -5.87 7.61 -22.38
N LYS A 12 -6.19 8.49 -21.43
CA LYS A 12 -7.23 8.22 -20.44
C LYS A 12 -8.60 8.02 -21.11
N ALA A 13 -8.96 8.87 -22.08
CA ALA A 13 -10.19 8.73 -22.83
C ALA A 13 -10.27 7.39 -23.60
N ALA A 14 -9.14 6.92 -24.17
CA ALA A 14 -9.08 5.63 -24.84
C ALA A 14 -9.28 4.45 -23.87
N GLU A 15 -8.73 4.53 -22.66
CA GLU A 15 -8.88 3.51 -21.61
C GLU A 15 -10.32 3.49 -21.08
N ASP A 16 -10.88 4.67 -20.77
CA ASP A 16 -12.27 4.79 -20.32
C ASP A 16 -13.26 4.24 -21.38
N ALA A 17 -13.06 4.60 -22.65
CA ALA A 17 -13.85 4.09 -23.74
C ALA A 17 -13.69 2.58 -23.93
N ALA A 18 -12.48 2.04 -23.78
CA ALA A 18 -12.22 0.61 -23.86
C ALA A 18 -12.88 -0.17 -22.73
N GLY A 19 -12.97 0.43 -21.53
CA GLY A 19 -13.59 -0.18 -20.36
C GLY A 19 -15.10 -0.42 -20.48
N VAL A 20 -15.80 0.37 -21.30
CA VAL A 20 -17.27 0.19 -21.55
C VAL A 20 -17.57 -0.70 -22.74
N LEU A 21 -16.56 -1.12 -23.51
CA LEU A 21 -16.71 -2.01 -24.66
C LEU A 21 -16.51 -3.48 -24.28
N PRO A 22 -17.06 -4.43 -25.05
CA PRO A 22 -16.90 -5.86 -24.74
C PRO A 22 -15.42 -6.26 -24.61
N PRO A 23 -15.02 -6.94 -23.52
CA PRO A 23 -13.64 -7.36 -23.29
C PRO A 23 -13.05 -8.17 -24.48
N GLY A 24 -11.80 -7.92 -24.79
CA GLY A 24 -11.05 -8.64 -25.83
C GLY A 24 -11.36 -8.23 -27.28
N LYS A 25 -12.33 -7.33 -27.52
CA LYS A 25 -12.67 -6.85 -28.87
C LYS A 25 -12.11 -5.49 -29.20
N THR A 26 -11.59 -4.78 -28.21
CA THR A 26 -11.09 -3.41 -28.38
C THR A 26 -9.58 -3.42 -28.61
N LYS A 27 -9.14 -2.65 -29.58
CA LYS A 27 -7.72 -2.36 -29.83
C LYS A 27 -7.51 -0.87 -29.76
N ILE A 28 -6.35 -0.42 -29.27
CA ILE A 28 -5.95 0.98 -29.20
C ILE A 28 -4.80 1.20 -30.18
N ALA A 29 -5.01 2.15 -31.12
CA ALA A 29 -3.99 2.61 -32.03
C ALA A 29 -3.26 3.82 -31.42
N ARG A 30 -1.95 3.92 -31.62
CA ARG A 30 -1.11 5.04 -31.16
C ARG A 30 -0.16 5.46 -32.26
N LEU A 31 0.00 6.78 -32.44
CA LEU A 31 1.05 7.36 -33.25
C LEU A 31 2.30 7.54 -32.38
N GLU A 32 3.46 7.13 -32.88
CA GLU A 32 4.73 7.27 -32.14
C GLU A 32 5.41 8.62 -32.40
N SER A 33 5.20 9.18 -33.61
CA SER A 33 5.93 10.37 -34.08
C SER A 33 5.08 11.63 -34.12
N TYR A 34 3.77 11.54 -33.94
CA TYR A 34 2.82 12.64 -34.02
C TYR A 34 1.87 12.63 -32.82
N LYS A 35 1.44 13.83 -32.43
CA LYS A 35 0.50 13.99 -31.32
C LYS A 35 -0.89 13.42 -31.66
N ASP A 36 -1.35 13.69 -32.88
CA ASP A 36 -2.65 13.27 -33.36
C ASP A 36 -2.64 12.98 -34.88
N ALA A 37 -3.75 12.47 -35.38
CA ALA A 37 -3.90 12.15 -36.79
C ALA A 37 -3.90 13.40 -37.69
N SER A 38 -4.32 14.56 -37.19
CA SER A 38 -4.29 15.82 -37.92
C SER A 38 -2.85 16.27 -38.21
N GLU A 39 -1.98 16.18 -37.21
CA GLU A 39 -0.57 16.52 -37.36
C GLU A 39 0.12 15.61 -38.39
N ALA A 40 -0.15 14.31 -38.33
CA ALA A 40 0.38 13.36 -39.31
C ALA A 40 -0.11 13.67 -40.75
N LEU A 41 -1.39 14.04 -40.91
CA LEU A 41 -1.95 14.44 -42.20
C LEU A 41 -1.34 15.75 -42.72
N GLN A 42 -1.12 16.73 -41.86
CA GLN A 42 -0.44 17.99 -42.23
C GLN A 42 1.01 17.74 -42.68
N ALA A 43 1.66 16.73 -42.10
CA ALA A 43 2.99 16.29 -42.52
C ALA A 43 2.96 15.43 -43.81
N ASN A 44 1.79 15.18 -44.42
CA ASN A 44 1.59 14.27 -45.57
C ASN A 44 1.99 12.81 -45.28
N ASP A 45 1.97 12.40 -43.99
CA ASP A 45 2.31 11.04 -43.56
C ASP A 45 1.07 10.20 -43.25
N SER A 46 0.26 9.95 -44.25
CA SER A 46 -0.92 9.07 -44.13
C SER A 46 -0.52 7.60 -43.88
N GLU A 47 0.73 7.22 -44.16
CA GLU A 47 1.29 5.90 -43.91
C GLU A 47 1.41 5.63 -42.43
N ALA A 48 1.86 6.62 -41.64
CA ALA A 48 1.93 6.51 -40.18
C ALA A 48 0.56 6.21 -39.54
N ILE A 49 -0.49 6.85 -40.05
CA ILE A 49 -1.88 6.59 -39.57
C ILE A 49 -2.32 5.17 -39.89
N ARG A 50 -2.10 4.72 -41.13
CA ARG A 50 -2.45 3.34 -41.52
C ARG A 50 -1.70 2.31 -40.70
N LYS A 51 -0.40 2.54 -40.49
CA LYS A 51 0.45 1.68 -39.65
C LYS A 51 -0.06 1.64 -38.22
N ALA A 52 -0.36 2.80 -37.61
CA ALA A 52 -0.89 2.86 -36.24
C ALA A 52 -2.18 2.07 -36.08
N ILE A 53 -3.10 2.14 -37.07
CA ILE A 53 -4.35 1.37 -37.04
C ILE A 53 -4.09 -0.13 -37.24
N TRP A 54 -3.16 -0.51 -38.13
CA TRP A 54 -2.82 -1.90 -38.41
C TRP A 54 -2.12 -2.57 -37.21
N ASP A 55 -1.20 -1.85 -36.57
CA ASP A 55 -0.42 -2.31 -35.44
C ASP A 55 -1.14 -2.09 -34.09
N ALA A 56 -2.42 -1.68 -34.12
CA ALA A 56 -3.22 -1.42 -32.93
C ALA A 56 -3.22 -2.62 -31.99
N LYS A 57 -2.83 -2.39 -30.74
CA LYS A 57 -2.71 -3.42 -29.71
C LYS A 57 -4.07 -3.69 -29.04
N PRO A 58 -4.38 -4.94 -28.69
CA PRO A 58 -5.55 -5.24 -27.87
C PRO A 58 -5.48 -4.43 -26.55
N TYR A 59 -6.61 -3.83 -26.18
CA TYR A 59 -6.73 -3.22 -24.87
C TYR A 59 -6.63 -4.28 -23.79
N GLN A 60 -5.77 -4.03 -22.85
CA GLN A 60 -5.57 -4.87 -21.68
C GLN A 60 -5.66 -3.97 -20.46
N PRO A 61 -6.64 -4.20 -19.55
CA PRO A 61 -6.74 -3.41 -18.33
C PRO A 61 -5.47 -3.48 -17.49
N ASP A 62 -5.21 -2.43 -16.73
CA ASP A 62 -4.10 -2.41 -15.78
C ASP A 62 -4.15 -3.60 -14.82
N GLY A 63 -2.98 -4.11 -14.48
CA GLY A 63 -2.84 -5.26 -13.60
C GLY A 63 -3.00 -6.63 -14.28
N ILE A 64 -3.37 -6.70 -15.57
CA ILE A 64 -3.36 -7.93 -16.36
C ILE A 64 -2.15 -7.94 -17.29
N VAL A 65 -1.25 -8.89 -17.09
CA VAL A 65 -0.04 -9.04 -17.93
C VAL A 65 0.01 -10.43 -18.57
N ASP A 66 0.55 -10.52 -19.78
CA ASP A 66 0.86 -11.83 -20.37
C ASP A 66 2.05 -12.45 -19.63
N ALA A 67 1.84 -13.64 -19.03
CA ALA A 67 2.88 -14.33 -18.26
C ALA A 67 4.18 -14.56 -19.06
N LYS A 68 4.10 -14.61 -20.40
CA LYS A 68 5.30 -14.73 -21.25
C LYS A 68 6.23 -13.51 -21.17
N THR A 69 5.71 -12.35 -20.77
CA THR A 69 6.51 -11.12 -20.60
C THR A 69 7.26 -11.06 -19.27
N LEU A 70 6.93 -11.96 -18.32
CA LEU A 70 7.47 -11.96 -16.96
C LEU A 70 8.88 -12.56 -16.83
N LEU A 71 9.52 -12.97 -17.94
CA LEU A 71 10.84 -13.60 -17.89
C LEU A 71 11.85 -12.77 -17.10
N LYS A 72 11.89 -11.47 -17.33
CA LYS A 72 12.81 -10.56 -16.64
C LYS A 72 12.51 -10.50 -15.13
N GLU A 73 11.25 -10.44 -14.76
CA GLU A 73 10.83 -10.39 -13.35
C GLU A 73 11.15 -11.69 -12.63
N VAL A 74 10.86 -12.83 -13.26
CA VAL A 74 11.15 -14.16 -12.69
C VAL A 74 12.64 -14.41 -12.53
N THR A 75 13.48 -13.90 -13.43
CA THR A 75 14.94 -14.06 -13.38
C THR A 75 15.64 -13.02 -12.52
N THR A 76 14.96 -11.95 -12.13
CA THR A 76 15.50 -10.94 -11.21
C THR A 76 15.55 -11.52 -9.79
N PRO A 77 16.70 -11.45 -9.09
CA PRO A 77 16.78 -11.91 -7.70
C PRO A 77 15.73 -11.20 -6.83
N GLN A 78 15.06 -11.97 -5.98
CA GLN A 78 14.08 -11.42 -5.07
C GLN A 78 14.75 -10.44 -4.10
N LYS A 79 14.18 -9.24 -3.95
CA LYS A 79 14.67 -8.23 -3.00
C LYS A 79 14.72 -8.83 -1.58
N GLU A 80 15.78 -8.53 -0.84
CA GLU A 80 15.84 -8.82 0.59
C GLU A 80 14.68 -8.12 1.34
N SER A 81 14.38 -8.61 2.55
CA SER A 81 13.38 -7.99 3.41
C SER A 81 13.76 -6.56 3.76
N ASP A 82 12.77 -5.71 3.94
CA ASP A 82 13.00 -4.33 4.41
C ASP A 82 13.31 -4.31 5.92
N HIS A 83 12.68 -5.23 6.69
CA HIS A 83 12.90 -5.40 8.13
C HIS A 83 12.77 -6.86 8.57
N ASP A 84 13.33 -7.15 9.74
CA ASP A 84 13.09 -8.40 10.46
C ASP A 84 11.88 -8.26 11.40
N TYR A 85 11.18 -9.38 11.61
CA TYR A 85 10.28 -9.52 12.76
C TYR A 85 11.05 -9.61 14.07
N PRO A 86 10.47 -9.24 15.22
CA PRO A 86 11.08 -9.44 16.53
C PRO A 86 11.24 -10.92 16.91
N TYR A 87 10.74 -11.82 16.07
CA TYR A 87 10.74 -13.28 16.29
C TYR A 87 11.55 -14.00 15.23
N GLU A 88 12.62 -14.68 15.64
CA GLU A 88 13.47 -15.45 14.72
C GLU A 88 12.70 -16.53 13.95
N GLY A 89 11.72 -17.18 14.62
CA GLY A 89 10.88 -18.19 13.97
C GLY A 89 10.04 -17.65 12.81
N LEU A 90 9.57 -16.40 12.91
CA LEU A 90 8.86 -15.73 11.82
C LEU A 90 9.83 -15.36 10.69
N ASN A 91 11.02 -14.87 11.02
CA ASN A 91 12.05 -14.54 10.03
C ASN A 91 12.46 -15.75 9.20
N LYS A 92 12.65 -16.92 9.84
CA LYS A 92 12.96 -18.16 9.14
C LYS A 92 11.85 -18.59 8.17
N LYS A 93 10.58 -18.37 8.52
CA LYS A 93 9.43 -18.80 7.71
C LYS A 93 9.01 -17.77 6.67
N LEU A 94 8.93 -16.49 7.04
CA LEU A 94 8.41 -15.40 6.21
C LEU A 94 9.52 -14.61 5.51
N ARG A 95 10.78 -14.85 5.86
CA ARG A 95 11.96 -14.16 5.34
C ARG A 95 11.89 -12.62 5.55
N GLY A 96 11.42 -12.22 6.74
CA GLY A 96 11.29 -10.83 7.14
C GLY A 96 10.05 -10.11 6.62
N ILE A 97 9.97 -8.82 6.89
CA ILE A 97 8.89 -7.90 6.50
C ILE A 97 9.28 -7.20 5.20
N ARG A 98 8.34 -7.14 4.26
CA ARG A 98 8.49 -6.41 2.99
C ARG A 98 7.39 -5.38 2.84
N TYR A 99 7.75 -4.19 2.42
CA TYR A 99 6.76 -3.18 2.05
C TYR A 99 5.88 -3.68 0.89
N GLY A 100 4.61 -3.31 0.91
CA GLY A 100 3.62 -3.78 -0.05
C GLY A 100 3.07 -5.17 0.23
N SER A 101 3.50 -5.84 1.33
CA SER A 101 2.95 -7.13 1.74
C SER A 101 1.80 -6.95 2.72
N LEU A 102 0.74 -7.74 2.57
CA LEU A 102 -0.32 -7.89 3.56
C LEU A 102 -0.05 -9.13 4.40
N VAL A 103 0.08 -8.95 5.72
CA VAL A 103 0.26 -10.04 6.67
C VAL A 103 -0.93 -10.10 7.62
N THR A 104 -1.61 -11.25 7.67
CA THR A 104 -2.77 -11.46 8.52
C THR A 104 -2.45 -12.42 9.64
N PHE A 105 -2.65 -11.98 10.90
CA PHE A 105 -2.57 -12.81 12.09
C PHE A 105 -3.98 -13.21 12.52
N THR A 106 -4.24 -14.51 12.59
CA THR A 106 -5.52 -15.05 13.03
C THR A 106 -5.34 -16.04 14.18
N SER A 107 -6.22 -15.97 15.16
CA SER A 107 -6.29 -16.91 16.27
C SER A 107 -7.62 -16.75 17.02
N GLY A 108 -7.91 -17.63 17.96
CA GLY A 108 -9.04 -17.49 18.89
C GLY A 108 -8.92 -16.23 19.76
N THR A 109 -10.02 -15.87 20.42
CA THR A 109 -10.05 -14.76 21.37
C THR A 109 -9.09 -15.01 22.54
N GLY A 110 -8.38 -13.99 23.01
CA GLY A 110 -7.46 -14.09 24.13
C GLY A 110 -6.10 -14.75 23.81
N GLN A 111 -5.84 -15.12 22.57
CA GLN A 111 -4.60 -15.81 22.15
C GLN A 111 -3.42 -14.90 21.84
N GLY A 112 -3.52 -13.59 22.12
CA GLY A 112 -2.41 -12.66 22.00
C GLY A 112 -2.24 -12.00 20.63
N LYS A 113 -3.26 -11.98 19.75
CA LYS A 113 -3.18 -11.26 18.46
C LYS A 113 -2.71 -9.81 18.61
N SER A 114 -3.38 -9.06 19.48
CA SER A 114 -3.03 -7.65 19.74
C SER A 114 -1.65 -7.49 20.40
N THR A 115 -1.18 -8.48 21.13
CA THR A 115 0.17 -8.48 21.70
C THR A 115 1.22 -8.58 20.60
N ILE A 116 1.08 -9.58 19.71
CA ILE A 116 2.00 -9.75 18.58
C ILE A 116 2.05 -8.52 17.69
N THR A 117 0.90 -7.93 17.35
CA THR A 117 0.88 -6.72 16.51
C THR A 117 1.53 -5.53 17.18
N ARG A 118 1.34 -5.35 18.49
CA ARG A 118 2.03 -4.30 19.27
C ARG A 118 3.53 -4.53 19.35
N GLU A 119 3.99 -5.76 19.56
CA GLU A 119 5.42 -6.09 19.59
C GLU A 119 6.10 -5.82 18.24
N ILE A 120 5.44 -6.17 17.13
CA ILE A 120 5.93 -5.84 15.78
C ILE A 120 5.97 -4.33 15.58
N ALA A 121 4.89 -3.62 15.94
CA ALA A 121 4.84 -2.16 15.82
C ALA A 121 5.94 -1.47 16.64
N VAL A 122 6.12 -1.84 17.91
CA VAL A 122 7.19 -1.29 18.77
C VAL A 122 8.58 -1.60 18.22
N HIS A 123 8.80 -2.80 17.72
CA HIS A 123 10.06 -3.17 17.09
C HIS A 123 10.39 -2.28 15.88
N LEU A 124 9.42 -1.99 15.03
CA LEU A 124 9.61 -1.14 13.85
C LEU A 124 9.72 0.35 14.22
N LEU A 125 8.93 0.83 15.20
CA LEU A 125 9.04 2.18 15.74
C LEU A 125 10.43 2.44 16.35
N ASN A 126 11.00 1.48 17.06
CA ASN A 126 12.35 1.56 17.62
C ASN A 126 13.45 1.54 16.53
N LYS A 127 13.14 1.08 15.34
CA LYS A 127 14.01 1.19 14.15
C LYS A 127 13.84 2.51 13.40
N GLY A 128 12.97 3.40 13.89
CA GLY A 128 12.70 4.71 13.29
C GLY A 128 11.64 4.71 12.19
N GLU A 129 10.96 3.58 11.99
CA GLU A 129 9.89 3.49 11.00
C GLU A 129 8.70 4.36 11.37
N ARG A 130 7.98 4.82 10.33
CA ARG A 130 6.74 5.56 10.46
C ARG A 130 5.59 4.57 10.41
N VAL A 131 4.89 4.42 11.54
CA VAL A 131 3.83 3.42 11.71
C VAL A 131 2.46 4.07 11.87
N GLY A 132 1.52 3.66 11.04
CA GLY A 132 0.09 3.94 11.21
C GLY A 132 -0.56 2.81 12.01
N PHE A 133 -1.31 3.12 13.06
CA PHE A 133 -1.94 2.12 13.91
C PHE A 133 -3.46 2.36 14.00
N LEU A 134 -4.24 1.40 13.50
CA LEU A 134 -5.70 1.43 13.57
C LEU A 134 -6.16 0.31 14.52
N ASP A 135 -6.61 0.69 15.71
CA ASP A 135 -7.23 -0.23 16.66
C ASP A 135 -8.72 0.10 16.76
N LEU A 136 -9.56 -0.77 16.22
CA LEU A 136 -11.02 -0.58 16.23
C LEU A 136 -11.70 -1.19 17.47
N GLU A 137 -10.95 -1.96 18.26
CA GLU A 137 -11.46 -2.65 19.45
C GLU A 137 -11.07 -1.95 20.75
N ALA A 138 -10.07 -1.07 20.74
CA ALA A 138 -9.58 -0.35 21.91
C ALA A 138 -9.51 1.15 21.69
N SER A 139 -9.67 1.93 22.76
CA SER A 139 -9.47 3.38 22.73
C SER A 139 -7.98 3.73 22.51
N ASN A 140 -7.71 4.91 21.95
CA ASN A 140 -6.33 5.39 21.76
C ASN A 140 -5.52 5.36 23.08
N ARG A 141 -6.15 5.66 24.21
CA ARG A 141 -5.51 5.56 25.53
C ARG A 141 -5.08 4.12 25.83
N GLN A 142 -5.95 3.15 25.61
CA GLN A 142 -5.65 1.73 25.88
C GLN A 142 -4.58 1.21 24.92
N THR A 143 -4.64 1.57 23.66
CA THR A 143 -3.65 1.21 22.64
C THR A 143 -2.28 1.83 22.97
N ALA A 144 -2.25 3.12 23.33
CA ALA A 144 -1.03 3.81 23.73
C ALA A 144 -0.39 3.16 24.97
N LEU A 145 -1.18 2.88 26.02
CA LEU A 145 -0.69 2.17 27.21
C LEU A 145 -0.19 0.76 26.87
N GLY A 146 -0.85 0.07 25.94
CA GLY A 146 -0.42 -1.25 25.46
C GLY A 146 0.93 -1.21 24.73
N LEU A 147 1.13 -0.24 23.84
CA LEU A 147 2.41 -0.02 23.13
C LEU A 147 3.53 0.36 24.12
N MET A 148 3.26 1.28 25.04
CA MET A 148 4.19 1.65 26.12
C MET A 148 4.54 0.43 26.98
N SER A 149 3.54 -0.37 27.38
CA SER A 149 3.75 -1.59 28.16
C SER A 149 4.70 -2.56 27.47
N THR A 150 4.50 -2.75 26.17
CA THR A 150 5.36 -3.59 25.34
C THR A 150 6.79 -3.07 25.31
N ALA A 151 6.97 -1.76 25.15
CA ALA A 151 8.30 -1.16 25.04
C ALA A 151 9.09 -1.21 26.34
N VAL A 152 8.42 -1.03 27.48
CA VAL A 152 9.10 -0.97 28.80
C VAL A 152 9.07 -2.30 29.56
N GLY A 153 8.41 -3.32 29.03
CA GLY A 153 8.26 -4.62 29.69
C GLY A 153 7.45 -4.59 30.99
N LYS A 154 6.58 -3.58 31.16
CA LYS A 154 5.75 -3.38 32.35
C LYS A 154 4.28 -3.20 31.98
N ALA A 155 3.35 -3.86 32.67
CA ALA A 155 1.93 -3.81 32.38
C ALA A 155 1.29 -2.46 32.80
N LEU A 156 1.51 -1.39 32.02
CA LEU A 156 0.96 -0.06 32.27
C LEU A 156 -0.55 0.06 31.97
N HIS A 157 -1.12 -0.89 31.29
CA HIS A 157 -2.55 -0.97 30.96
C HIS A 157 -3.39 -1.66 32.04
N ILE A 158 -2.74 -2.17 33.10
CA ILE A 158 -3.37 -2.87 34.22
C ILE A 158 -2.91 -2.21 35.54
N GLY A 159 -3.83 -2.01 36.47
CA GLY A 159 -3.53 -1.43 37.78
C GLY A 159 -3.50 0.09 37.77
N GLU A 160 -3.10 0.65 38.93
CA GLU A 160 -2.95 2.10 39.12
C GLU A 160 -1.51 2.51 38.94
N HIS A 161 -1.29 3.54 38.15
CA HIS A 161 0.03 4.14 37.90
C HIS A 161 -0.01 5.63 38.14
N SER A 162 1.04 6.18 38.75
CA SER A 162 1.09 7.61 38.98
C SER A 162 1.21 8.39 37.69
N GLU A 163 0.68 9.61 37.65
CA GLU A 163 0.81 10.50 36.49
C GLU A 163 2.25 10.76 36.13
N LYS A 164 3.13 10.89 37.13
CA LYS A 164 4.57 11.09 36.92
C LYS A 164 5.20 9.91 36.18
N GLU A 165 4.88 8.69 36.60
CA GLU A 165 5.37 7.46 35.98
C GLU A 165 4.90 7.34 34.52
N LEU A 166 3.64 7.59 34.27
CA LEU A 166 3.08 7.55 32.91
C LEU A 166 3.70 8.62 32.00
N LYS A 167 3.93 9.82 32.51
CA LYS A 167 4.63 10.89 31.76
C LYS A 167 6.06 10.50 31.42
N GLU A 168 6.79 9.90 32.35
CA GLU A 168 8.15 9.43 32.11
C GLU A 168 8.20 8.37 31.03
N HIS A 169 7.35 7.34 31.11
CA HIS A 169 7.27 6.30 30.09
C HIS A 169 6.82 6.84 28.72
N PHE A 170 5.85 7.77 28.69
CA PHE A 170 5.41 8.42 27.47
C PHE A 170 6.56 9.19 26.80
N SER A 171 7.31 9.98 27.57
CA SER A 171 8.44 10.75 27.06
C SER A 171 9.57 9.86 26.52
N ASN A 172 9.76 8.68 27.11
CA ASN A 172 10.79 7.73 26.68
C ASN A 172 10.36 6.81 25.54
N THR A 173 9.08 6.82 25.15
CA THR A 173 8.52 5.95 24.12
C THR A 173 7.76 6.73 23.06
N ILE A 174 6.47 6.91 23.22
CA ILE A 174 5.56 7.49 22.21
C ILE A 174 6.00 8.87 21.73
N ALA A 175 6.51 9.71 22.63
CA ALA A 175 6.98 11.05 22.26
C ALA A 175 8.16 11.05 21.26
N ASN A 176 8.89 9.93 21.17
CA ASN A 176 10.04 9.78 20.28
C ASN A 176 9.73 8.93 19.03
N TRP A 177 8.53 8.36 18.93
CA TRP A 177 8.16 7.50 17.83
C TRP A 177 7.43 8.25 16.72
N ASN A 178 7.64 7.84 15.49
CA ASN A 178 6.87 8.26 14.33
C ASN A 178 5.56 7.45 14.26
N LEU A 179 4.72 7.57 15.29
CA LEU A 179 3.47 6.82 15.45
C LEU A 179 2.27 7.72 15.17
N TYR A 180 1.40 7.26 14.28
CA TYR A 180 0.13 7.88 13.96
C TYR A 180 -1.00 6.91 14.28
N MET A 181 -2.01 7.37 15.00
CA MET A 181 -3.10 6.51 15.45
C MET A 181 -4.43 7.01 14.90
N PHE A 182 -5.26 6.07 14.46
CA PHE A 182 -6.63 6.39 14.10
C PHE A 182 -7.48 6.55 15.36
N ASP A 183 -8.13 7.72 15.51
CA ASP A 183 -9.06 7.96 16.61
C ASP A 183 -10.46 7.49 16.22
N GLY A 184 -10.70 6.19 16.33
CA GLY A 184 -11.97 5.55 16.02
C GLY A 184 -12.14 4.25 16.77
N PHE A 185 -13.31 4.05 17.35
CA PHE A 185 -13.67 2.87 18.12
C PHE A 185 -15.01 2.30 17.64
N GLY A 186 -15.06 0.99 17.43
CA GLY A 186 -16.26 0.28 16.98
C GLY A 186 -16.26 -0.05 15.49
N SER A 187 -17.46 -0.18 14.91
CA SER A 187 -17.65 -0.53 13.50
C SER A 187 -17.72 0.73 12.64
N PHE A 188 -17.00 0.73 11.54
CA PHE A 188 -16.98 1.78 10.53
C PHE A 188 -17.37 1.24 9.16
N ASP A 189 -17.90 2.10 8.31
CA ASP A 189 -18.01 1.77 6.89
C ASP A 189 -16.60 1.48 6.33
N PRO A 190 -16.42 0.41 5.54
CA PRO A 190 -15.13 0.07 4.95
C PRO A 190 -14.46 1.23 4.20
N SER A 191 -15.24 2.08 3.53
CA SER A 191 -14.72 3.23 2.81
C SER A 191 -14.00 4.24 3.72
N VAL A 192 -14.52 4.42 4.95
CA VAL A 192 -13.86 5.28 5.96
C VAL A 192 -12.50 4.71 6.36
N VAL A 193 -12.43 3.39 6.60
CA VAL A 193 -11.18 2.72 6.98
C VAL A 193 -10.17 2.82 5.83
N TYR A 194 -10.58 2.54 4.60
CA TYR A 194 -9.70 2.67 3.42
C TYR A 194 -9.17 4.08 3.24
N ASN A 195 -10.02 5.11 3.36
CA ASN A 195 -9.57 6.49 3.26
C ASN A 195 -8.56 6.88 4.36
N ARG A 196 -8.66 6.28 5.56
CA ARG A 196 -7.68 6.51 6.64
C ARG A 196 -6.36 5.80 6.36
N ILE A 197 -6.42 4.56 5.87
CA ILE A 197 -5.22 3.83 5.42
C ILE A 197 -4.52 4.59 4.30
N GLU A 198 -5.24 5.07 3.29
CA GLU A 198 -4.70 5.86 2.20
C GLU A 198 -4.04 7.15 2.69
N TYR A 199 -4.68 7.86 3.63
CA TYR A 199 -4.10 9.07 4.22
C TYR A 199 -2.84 8.76 5.04
N LEU A 200 -2.83 7.69 5.82
CA LEU A 200 -1.62 7.26 6.55
C LEU A 200 -0.49 6.90 5.57
N ALA A 201 -0.80 6.15 4.52
CA ALA A 201 0.20 5.73 3.54
C ALA A 201 0.73 6.89 2.69
N SER A 202 -0.16 7.68 2.07
CA SER A 202 0.21 8.69 1.07
C SER A 202 0.41 10.07 1.68
N GLY A 203 -0.39 10.46 2.67
CA GLY A 203 -0.33 11.78 3.32
C GLY A 203 0.72 11.86 4.42
N LEU A 204 0.88 10.80 5.20
CA LEU A 204 1.84 10.74 6.32
C LEU A 204 3.03 9.83 6.02
N GLU A 205 3.09 9.23 4.83
CA GLU A 205 4.16 8.35 4.36
C GLU A 205 4.44 7.16 5.32
N CYS A 206 3.40 6.65 5.98
CA CYS A 206 3.52 5.45 6.79
C CYS A 206 3.71 4.24 5.86
N ARG A 207 4.86 3.59 5.95
CA ARG A 207 5.15 2.38 5.18
C ARG A 207 4.65 1.11 5.85
N ILE A 208 4.31 1.21 7.12
CA ILE A 208 3.75 0.15 7.97
C ILE A 208 2.41 0.66 8.51
N ILE A 209 1.37 -0.10 8.29
CA ILE A 209 0.02 0.21 8.82
C ILE A 209 -0.58 -1.07 9.38
#